data_acfd33032a97fbdb4c1f4ff8ba316b02
#
_entry.id   acfd33032a97fbdb4c1f4ff8ba316b02
#
_cell.length_a   1.000
_cell.length_b   1.000
_cell.length_c   1.000
_cell.angle_alpha   90.00
_cell.angle_beta   90.00
_cell.angle_gamma   90.00
#
_symmetry.space_group_name_H-M   'P 1'
#
loop_
_entity.id
_entity.type
_entity.pdbx_description
1 polymer ?
#
loop_
_entity_poly.entity_id
_entity_poly.type
_entity_poly.pdbx_seq_one_letter_code
_entity_poly.pdbx_strand_id
1 'polypeptide(L)'
;FQAEDGIRDRSPSRGLGDVYKRQILPTADQLMRGTADASQLQEVDIADLLGRDEITPDEELLHQDVDGQAILVTGAGGSIGSELCMEILRDSPKLLVLLELNEFTLYQAERTFRNLSSIPIVPCLGSIQDSELLKQLLHYHKINTVYHAAAYKHVPLVEENPLQGLSNNALGTQTLIEKCIEAEVKSFVLISTDKAVRPTNVMGASKRIAEMIVQDAARRFPERKIGIVRFGNVLDSSGSVIPLFREQIKKRMPITVTHPEISRYFMSIGEAARLVIQAGAMSKNGEVFLLDMGKPVRIRDLALQMIELSGLVPEKDIPLQY
;
A
#
# COMPACT_ATOMS: atom_id res chain seq x y z
N PHE A 1 -4.39 48.56 -20.58
CA PHE A 1 -5.58 47.95 -20.03
C PHE A 1 -5.13 46.73 -19.25
N GLN A 2 -5.38 46.78 -17.99
CA GLN A 2 -4.94 45.82 -16.95
C GLN A 2 -5.65 44.49 -17.15
N ALA A 3 -4.91 43.41 -17.19
CA ALA A 3 -5.43 42.09 -16.95
C ALA A 3 -5.23 41.80 -15.46
N GLU A 4 -6.30 41.87 -14.71
CA GLU A 4 -6.34 41.48 -13.32
C GLU A 4 -6.64 40.01 -13.17
N ASP A 5 -5.75 39.40 -12.46
CA ASP A 5 -5.88 38.49 -11.34
C ASP A 5 -6.64 37.19 -11.53
N GLY A 6 -5.79 36.19 -11.48
CA GLY A 6 -6.11 34.80 -11.25
C GLY A 6 -7.03 34.57 -10.08
N ILE A 7 -8.02 33.78 -10.32
CA ILE A 7 -8.98 33.28 -9.34
C ILE A 7 -8.25 32.44 -8.31
N ARG A 8 -7.86 33.09 -7.21
CA ARG A 8 -7.58 32.41 -5.94
C ARG A 8 -8.88 32.34 -5.17
N ASP A 9 -9.58 31.25 -5.27
CA ASP A 9 -10.61 30.92 -4.30
C ASP A 9 -10.36 29.56 -3.71
N ARG A 10 -9.60 29.56 -2.62
CA ARG A 10 -9.41 28.39 -1.76
C ARG A 10 -10.38 28.53 -0.58
N SER A 11 -11.63 28.17 -0.82
CA SER A 11 -12.60 28.00 0.28
C SER A 11 -12.68 26.53 0.69
N PRO A 12 -12.53 26.21 1.99
CA PRO A 12 -12.42 24.82 2.46
C PRO A 12 -13.75 24.12 2.72
N SER A 13 -14.81 24.42 1.98
CA SER A 13 -16.15 23.86 2.26
C SER A 13 -16.99 23.56 1.03
N ARG A 14 -16.40 23.00 -0.04
CA ARG A 14 -17.19 22.60 -1.21
C ARG A 14 -17.29 21.09 -1.28
N GLY A 15 -18.55 20.61 -1.28
CA GLY A 15 -18.86 19.19 -1.34
C GLY A 15 -18.46 18.53 -2.66
N LEU A 16 -18.54 17.22 -2.70
CA LEU A 16 -18.16 16.31 -3.81
C LEU A 16 -18.67 16.73 -5.20
N GLY A 17 -19.76 17.52 -5.29
CA GLY A 17 -20.27 18.06 -6.55
C GLY A 17 -19.34 19.05 -7.26
N ASP A 18 -18.34 19.61 -6.58
CA ASP A 18 -17.39 20.58 -7.17
C ASP A 18 -16.14 19.91 -7.76
N VAL A 19 -15.89 18.63 -7.46
CA VAL A 19 -14.77 17.87 -8.02
C VAL A 19 -14.90 17.76 -9.54
N TYR A 20 -16.11 17.65 -10.07
CA TYR A 20 -16.40 17.63 -11.51
C TYR A 20 -16.03 18.89 -12.27
N LYS A 21 -15.95 20.03 -11.60
CA LYS A 21 -15.59 21.29 -12.24
C LYS A 21 -14.09 21.55 -12.29
N ARG A 22 -13.30 20.68 -11.65
CA ARG A 22 -11.84 20.73 -11.68
C ARG A 22 -11.24 19.81 -12.77
N GLN A 23 -11.77 19.88 -13.98
CA GLN A 23 -10.92 19.55 -15.12
C GLN A 23 -9.83 20.61 -15.14
N ILE A 24 -8.57 20.19 -15.04
CA ILE A 24 -7.44 21.06 -15.33
C ILE A 24 -7.52 21.30 -16.85
N LEU A 25 -8.23 22.35 -17.21
CA LEU A 25 -8.22 22.84 -18.58
C LEU A 25 -6.77 23.21 -18.90
N PRO A 26 -6.27 22.83 -20.07
CA PRO A 26 -5.01 23.36 -20.57
C PRO A 26 -5.03 24.89 -20.43
N THR A 27 -3.93 25.50 -20.04
CA THR A 27 -3.85 26.94 -19.92
C THR A 27 -4.27 27.60 -21.24
N ALA A 28 -4.86 28.79 -21.19
CA ALA A 28 -5.24 29.52 -22.40
C ALA A 28 -4.11 29.62 -23.42
N ASP A 29 -2.86 29.66 -22.97
CA ASP A 29 -1.65 29.69 -23.78
C ASP A 29 -1.37 28.34 -24.49
N GLN A 30 -1.68 27.21 -23.88
CA GLN A 30 -1.57 25.87 -24.47
C GLN A 30 -2.67 25.61 -25.51
N LEU A 31 -3.89 26.12 -25.25
CA LEU A 31 -5.01 26.10 -26.20
C LEU A 31 -4.74 26.97 -27.42
N MET A 32 -4.16 28.17 -27.22
CA MET A 32 -3.82 29.08 -28.33
C MET A 32 -2.66 28.56 -29.19
N ARG A 33 -1.73 27.78 -28.65
CA ARG A 33 -0.59 27.19 -29.39
C ARG A 33 -0.96 25.91 -30.12
N GLY A 34 -2.18 25.40 -30.00
CA GLY A 34 -2.59 24.15 -30.64
C GLY A 34 -1.86 22.90 -30.13
N THR A 35 -1.21 22.99 -28.97
CA THR A 35 -0.43 21.90 -28.36
C THR A 35 -1.24 21.15 -27.31
N ALA A 36 -2.48 21.52 -27.07
CA ALA A 36 -3.39 20.81 -26.18
C ALA A 36 -3.96 19.59 -26.91
N ASP A 37 -3.38 18.43 -26.65
CA ASP A 37 -3.95 17.16 -27.07
C ASP A 37 -4.99 16.71 -26.05
N ALA A 38 -6.16 16.25 -26.52
CA ALA A 38 -7.21 15.70 -25.67
C ALA A 38 -6.73 14.48 -24.84
N SER A 39 -5.59 13.89 -25.19
CA SER A 39 -4.92 12.84 -24.40
C SER A 39 -4.22 13.38 -23.13
N GLN A 40 -4.09 14.68 -22.95
CA GLN A 40 -3.53 15.35 -21.77
C GLN A 40 -4.58 15.72 -20.72
N LEU A 41 -5.83 15.32 -20.89
CA LEU A 41 -6.78 15.27 -19.80
C LEU A 41 -6.24 14.29 -18.77
N GLN A 42 -5.59 14.81 -17.72
CA GLN A 42 -5.19 13.96 -16.58
C GLN A 42 -6.45 13.26 -16.10
N GLU A 43 -6.43 11.93 -16.12
CA GLU A 43 -7.43 11.15 -15.41
C GLU A 43 -7.44 11.67 -13.98
N VAL A 44 -8.61 12.06 -13.47
CA VAL A 44 -8.77 12.48 -12.06
C VAL A 44 -8.26 11.33 -11.22
N ASP A 45 -7.24 11.59 -10.41
CA ASP A 45 -6.68 10.57 -9.55
C ASP A 45 -7.79 10.12 -8.59
N ILE A 46 -7.95 8.80 -8.43
CA ILE A 46 -8.93 8.25 -7.49
C ILE A 46 -8.60 8.68 -6.05
N ALA A 47 -7.36 9.04 -5.76
CA ALA A 47 -6.98 9.65 -4.49
C ALA A 47 -7.75 10.97 -4.24
N ASP A 48 -8.03 11.77 -5.28
CA ASP A 48 -8.81 13.00 -5.17
C ASP A 48 -10.27 12.72 -4.76
N LEU A 49 -10.79 11.51 -5.02
CA LEU A 49 -12.14 11.10 -4.61
C LEU A 49 -12.27 10.88 -3.11
N LEU A 50 -11.18 10.68 -2.39
CA LEU A 50 -11.23 10.49 -0.94
C LEU A 50 -11.60 11.76 -0.19
N GLY A 51 -11.44 12.94 -0.82
CA GLY A 51 -11.83 14.23 -0.23
C GLY A 51 -11.09 14.55 1.08
N ARG A 52 -9.89 14.01 1.27
CA ARG A 52 -9.00 14.28 2.41
C ARG A 52 -7.60 14.59 1.92
N ASP A 53 -6.89 15.40 2.69
CA ASP A 53 -5.47 15.62 2.48
C ASP A 53 -4.67 14.42 3.00
N GLU A 54 -3.59 14.05 2.31
CA GLU A 54 -2.64 13.06 2.80
C GLU A 54 -1.90 13.58 4.03
N ILE A 55 -1.57 12.67 4.95
CA ILE A 55 -0.74 13.00 6.10
C ILE A 55 0.68 13.28 5.59
N THR A 56 1.20 14.47 5.88
CA THR A 56 2.60 14.79 5.59
C THR A 56 3.50 14.01 6.55
N PRO A 57 4.38 13.13 6.04
CA PRO A 57 5.28 12.39 6.89
C PRO A 57 6.37 13.29 7.49
N ASP A 58 6.99 12.82 8.55
CA ASP A 58 8.19 13.42 9.13
C ASP A 58 9.42 12.90 8.37
N GLU A 59 10.08 13.80 7.64
CA GLU A 59 11.23 13.47 6.77
C GLU A 59 12.40 12.89 7.58
N GLU A 60 12.65 13.36 8.81
CA GLU A 60 13.73 12.82 9.66
C GLU A 60 13.48 11.35 10.01
N LEU A 61 12.22 11.00 10.29
CA LEU A 61 11.84 9.62 10.59
C LEU A 61 11.88 8.71 9.36
N LEU A 62 11.61 9.24 8.16
CA LEU A 62 11.74 8.46 6.93
C LEU A 62 13.19 8.03 6.69
N HIS A 63 14.14 8.94 6.89
CA HIS A 63 15.57 8.67 6.67
C HIS A 63 16.20 7.78 7.74
N GLN A 64 15.71 7.83 8.99
CA GLN A 64 16.38 7.27 10.17
C GLN A 64 16.74 5.78 10.05
N ASP A 65 15.83 4.94 9.56
CA ASP A 65 16.04 3.48 9.48
C ASP A 65 16.25 3.01 8.02
N VAL A 66 16.44 3.95 7.08
CA VAL A 66 16.63 3.68 5.65
C VAL A 66 18.04 4.09 5.20
N ASP A 67 18.50 5.29 5.53
CA ASP A 67 19.75 5.82 5.01
C ASP A 67 20.96 4.98 5.43
N GLY A 68 21.76 4.57 4.45
CA GLY A 68 22.92 3.70 4.63
C GLY A 68 22.64 2.27 5.11
N GLN A 69 21.37 1.86 5.22
CA GLN A 69 20.99 0.54 5.71
C GLN A 69 20.87 -0.50 4.59
N ALA A 70 21.15 -1.77 4.92
CA ALA A 70 20.78 -2.91 4.08
C ALA A 70 19.38 -3.37 4.46
N ILE A 71 18.45 -3.27 3.51
CA ILE A 71 17.02 -3.42 3.75
C ILE A 71 16.48 -4.64 3.00
N LEU A 72 15.65 -5.43 3.67
CA LEU A 72 14.87 -6.52 3.09
C LEU A 72 13.39 -6.13 3.07
N VAL A 73 12.77 -6.22 1.90
CA VAL A 73 11.31 -6.16 1.76
C VAL A 73 10.81 -7.52 1.32
N THR A 74 9.92 -8.13 2.11
CA THR A 74 9.25 -9.38 1.74
C THR A 74 7.90 -9.10 1.10
N GLY A 75 7.50 -9.90 0.11
CA GLY A 75 6.34 -9.59 -0.72
C GLY A 75 6.58 -8.35 -1.59
N ALA A 76 7.83 -8.17 -2.05
CA ALA A 76 8.30 -7.01 -2.78
C ALA A 76 7.61 -6.80 -4.14
N GLY A 77 7.04 -7.85 -4.72
CA GLY A 77 6.22 -7.78 -5.94
C GLY A 77 4.74 -7.46 -5.69
N GLY A 78 4.29 -7.43 -4.43
CA GLY A 78 2.93 -7.04 -4.05
C GLY A 78 2.75 -5.51 -4.05
N SER A 79 1.49 -5.04 -4.01
CA SER A 79 1.19 -3.60 -4.06
C SER A 79 1.91 -2.79 -2.97
N ILE A 80 1.78 -3.20 -1.70
CA ILE A 80 2.44 -2.50 -0.58
C ILE A 80 3.95 -2.71 -0.61
N GLY A 81 4.42 -3.94 -0.89
CA GLY A 81 5.85 -4.24 -0.92
C GLY A 81 6.59 -3.45 -2.01
N SER A 82 6.00 -3.33 -3.20
CA SER A 82 6.60 -2.56 -4.28
C SER A 82 6.62 -1.05 -3.99
N GLU A 83 5.55 -0.52 -3.38
CA GLU A 83 5.53 0.89 -2.99
C GLU A 83 6.53 1.19 -1.88
N LEU A 84 6.64 0.32 -0.86
CA LEU A 84 7.70 0.43 0.14
C LEU A 84 9.10 0.46 -0.50
N CYS A 85 9.35 -0.41 -1.48
CA CYS A 85 10.61 -0.39 -2.21
C CYS A 85 10.83 0.94 -2.94
N MET A 86 9.79 1.52 -3.56
CA MET A 86 9.89 2.81 -4.24
C MET A 86 10.18 3.95 -3.26
N GLU A 87 9.49 4.00 -2.12
CA GLU A 87 9.74 5.02 -1.10
C GLU A 87 11.13 4.86 -0.49
N ILE A 88 11.57 3.63 -0.17
CA ILE A 88 12.92 3.34 0.34
C ILE A 88 14.00 3.80 -0.65
N LEU A 89 13.79 3.65 -1.96
CA LEU A 89 14.75 4.05 -2.98
C LEU A 89 14.84 5.57 -3.22
N ARG A 90 13.90 6.36 -2.67
CA ARG A 90 14.00 7.84 -2.65
C ARG A 90 15.07 8.34 -1.69
N ASP A 91 15.35 7.54 -0.68
CA ASP A 91 16.46 7.75 0.24
C ASP A 91 17.73 7.08 -0.28
N SER A 92 18.75 6.98 0.53
CA SER A 92 20.05 6.40 0.16
C SER A 92 20.34 5.08 0.91
N PRO A 93 19.50 4.02 0.77
CA PRO A 93 19.84 2.74 1.38
C PRO A 93 21.13 2.19 0.77
N LYS A 94 21.89 1.45 1.58
CA LYS A 94 23.10 0.78 1.11
C LYS A 94 22.80 -0.33 0.11
N LEU A 95 21.69 -1.03 0.32
CA LEU A 95 21.26 -2.20 -0.43
C LEU A 95 19.77 -2.43 -0.23
N LEU A 96 19.06 -2.79 -1.29
CA LEU A 96 17.67 -3.26 -1.22
C LEU A 96 17.55 -4.70 -1.70
N VAL A 97 17.09 -5.59 -0.83
CA VAL A 97 16.80 -7.01 -1.13
C VAL A 97 15.30 -7.20 -1.29
N LEU A 98 14.91 -7.80 -2.41
CA LEU A 98 13.52 -8.07 -2.76
C LEU A 98 13.25 -9.56 -2.58
N LEU A 99 12.52 -9.97 -1.54
CA LEU A 99 12.08 -11.35 -1.39
C LEU A 99 10.63 -11.49 -1.86
N GLU A 100 10.43 -12.32 -2.89
CA GLU A 100 9.11 -12.54 -3.48
C GLU A 100 8.96 -14.01 -3.89
N LEU A 101 7.77 -14.57 -3.66
CA LEU A 101 7.44 -15.95 -4.02
C LEU A 101 7.10 -16.11 -5.51
N ASN A 102 6.53 -15.08 -6.12
CA ASN A 102 6.08 -15.09 -7.51
C ASN A 102 7.17 -14.54 -8.43
N GLU A 103 7.70 -15.39 -9.32
CA GLU A 103 8.75 -15.05 -10.27
C GLU A 103 8.39 -13.83 -11.13
N PHE A 104 7.18 -13.79 -11.67
CA PHE A 104 6.77 -12.73 -12.59
C PHE A 104 6.73 -11.35 -11.91
N THR A 105 6.15 -11.27 -10.71
CA THR A 105 6.08 -10.01 -9.96
C THR A 105 7.45 -9.58 -9.45
N LEU A 106 8.33 -10.53 -9.09
CA LEU A 106 9.72 -10.24 -8.74
C LEU A 106 10.49 -9.64 -9.93
N TYR A 107 10.37 -10.26 -11.11
CA TYR A 107 11.00 -9.77 -12.34
C TYR A 107 10.53 -8.35 -12.69
N GLN A 108 9.23 -8.08 -12.60
CA GLN A 108 8.69 -6.74 -12.85
C GLN A 108 9.23 -5.71 -11.86
N ALA A 109 9.23 -6.04 -10.57
CA ALA A 109 9.73 -5.18 -9.50
C ALA A 109 11.24 -4.86 -9.70
N GLU A 110 12.05 -5.90 -9.91
CA GLU A 110 13.49 -5.72 -10.18
C GLU A 110 13.75 -4.78 -11.34
N ARG A 111 13.10 -5.03 -12.49
CA ARG A 111 13.25 -4.22 -13.69
C ARG A 111 12.87 -2.76 -13.44
N THR A 112 11.78 -2.53 -12.74
CA THR A 112 11.30 -1.19 -12.40
C THR A 112 12.31 -0.46 -11.53
N PHE A 113 12.76 -1.09 -10.45
CA PHE A 113 13.63 -0.44 -9.48
C PHE A 113 15.05 -0.20 -10.00
N ARG A 114 15.60 -1.11 -10.82
CA ARG A 114 16.90 -0.88 -11.48
C ARG A 114 16.88 0.29 -12.46
N ASN A 115 15.73 0.59 -13.05
CA ASN A 115 15.58 1.75 -13.94
C ASN A 115 15.43 3.07 -13.15
N LEU A 116 14.97 3.00 -11.90
CA LEU A 116 14.72 4.18 -11.07
C LEU A 116 15.93 4.59 -10.23
N SER A 117 16.81 3.66 -9.89
CA SER A 117 17.90 3.92 -8.94
C SER A 117 19.17 3.16 -9.29
N SER A 118 20.32 3.76 -8.97
CA SER A 118 21.64 3.13 -9.04
C SER A 118 22.01 2.32 -7.79
N ILE A 119 21.16 2.32 -6.77
CA ILE A 119 21.34 1.55 -5.53
C ILE A 119 21.37 0.06 -5.85
N PRO A 120 22.26 -0.73 -5.25
CA PRO A 120 22.29 -2.17 -5.44
C PRO A 120 20.96 -2.84 -5.07
N ILE A 121 20.36 -3.55 -6.02
CA ILE A 121 19.10 -4.29 -5.85
C ILE A 121 19.36 -5.77 -6.05
N VAL A 122 18.97 -6.57 -5.07
CA VAL A 122 19.12 -8.04 -5.08
C VAL A 122 17.74 -8.69 -5.12
N PRO A 123 17.31 -9.23 -6.26
CA PRO A 123 16.11 -10.04 -6.34
C PRO A 123 16.35 -11.41 -5.72
N CYS A 124 15.46 -11.87 -4.87
CA CYS A 124 15.48 -13.17 -4.25
C CYS A 124 14.13 -13.86 -4.46
N LEU A 125 14.12 -14.91 -5.26
CA LEU A 125 12.94 -15.74 -5.48
C LEU A 125 12.84 -16.78 -4.37
N GLY A 126 11.81 -16.70 -3.55
CA GLY A 126 11.63 -17.64 -2.47
C GLY A 126 10.52 -17.31 -1.49
N SER A 127 10.32 -18.23 -0.55
CA SER A 127 9.27 -18.16 0.47
C SER A 127 9.82 -17.68 1.81
N ILE A 128 9.01 -16.91 2.55
CA ILE A 128 9.27 -16.59 3.96
C ILE A 128 9.19 -17.80 4.89
N GLN A 129 8.75 -18.96 4.39
CA GLN A 129 8.73 -20.23 5.12
C GLN A 129 10.05 -21.02 4.96
N ASP A 130 10.92 -20.62 4.04
CA ASP A 130 12.21 -21.25 3.81
C ASP A 130 13.27 -20.72 4.78
N SER A 131 13.46 -21.45 5.87
CA SER A 131 14.37 -21.10 6.95
C SER A 131 15.83 -20.99 6.48
N GLU A 132 16.29 -21.88 5.58
CA GLU A 132 17.68 -21.87 5.12
C GLU A 132 17.94 -20.70 4.15
N LEU A 133 17.01 -20.45 3.23
CA LEU A 133 17.08 -19.28 2.36
C LEU A 133 17.14 -17.98 3.18
N LEU A 134 16.26 -17.82 4.16
CA LEU A 134 16.22 -16.64 5.01
C LEU A 134 17.52 -16.45 5.79
N LYS A 135 18.05 -17.52 6.39
CA LYS A 135 19.31 -17.51 7.11
C LYS A 135 20.47 -17.03 6.21
N GLN A 136 20.59 -17.61 5.03
CA GLN A 136 21.64 -17.26 4.07
C GLN A 136 21.50 -15.80 3.62
N LEU A 137 20.28 -15.37 3.24
CA LEU A 137 19.97 -14.03 2.75
C LEU A 137 20.29 -12.96 3.80
N LEU A 138 19.77 -13.12 5.01
CA LEU A 138 19.93 -12.15 6.10
C LEU A 138 21.42 -12.00 6.51
N HIS A 139 22.12 -13.13 6.61
CA HIS A 139 23.53 -13.13 7.01
C HIS A 139 24.45 -12.61 5.92
N TYR A 140 24.30 -13.10 4.67
CA TYR A 140 25.16 -12.73 3.54
C TYR A 140 25.08 -11.24 3.23
N HIS A 141 23.86 -10.68 3.22
CA HIS A 141 23.63 -9.28 2.90
C HIS A 141 23.72 -8.36 4.12
N LYS A 142 23.90 -8.90 5.32
CA LYS A 142 23.97 -8.14 6.59
C LYS A 142 22.79 -7.21 6.75
N ILE A 143 21.59 -7.76 6.61
CA ILE A 143 20.34 -6.99 6.65
C ILE A 143 20.19 -6.31 8.00
N ASN A 144 19.91 -5.02 7.98
CA ASN A 144 19.68 -4.19 9.17
C ASN A 144 18.19 -4.00 9.47
N THR A 145 17.39 -3.81 8.41
CA THR A 145 15.95 -3.47 8.51
C THR A 145 15.14 -4.41 7.63
N VAL A 146 14.01 -4.88 8.16
CA VAL A 146 13.07 -5.76 7.44
C VAL A 146 11.66 -5.15 7.46
N TYR A 147 11.10 -4.93 6.27
CA TYR A 147 9.69 -4.63 6.08
C TYR A 147 8.96 -5.88 5.59
N HIS A 148 8.08 -6.42 6.43
CA HIS A 148 7.41 -7.68 6.14
C HIS A 148 6.00 -7.44 5.59
N ALA A 149 5.87 -7.42 4.24
CA ALA A 149 4.61 -7.24 3.53
C ALA A 149 4.07 -8.54 2.87
N ALA A 150 4.83 -9.64 2.90
CA ALA A 150 4.38 -10.92 2.37
C ALA A 150 3.21 -11.49 3.17
N ALA A 151 2.05 -11.63 2.54
CA ALA A 151 0.87 -12.26 3.14
C ALA A 151 -0.18 -12.63 2.10
N TYR A 152 -0.96 -13.68 2.36
CA TYR A 152 -2.22 -13.91 1.66
C TYR A 152 -3.30 -13.02 2.24
N LYS A 153 -3.93 -12.18 1.40
CA LYS A 153 -4.87 -11.12 1.83
C LYS A 153 -6.31 -11.29 1.33
N HIS A 154 -6.54 -12.13 0.31
CA HIS A 154 -7.87 -12.31 -0.25
C HIS A 154 -8.73 -13.16 0.67
N VAL A 155 -9.70 -12.52 1.36
CA VAL A 155 -10.52 -13.17 2.37
C VAL A 155 -11.22 -14.43 1.84
N PRO A 156 -11.94 -14.42 0.70
CA PRO A 156 -12.61 -15.64 0.21
C PRO A 156 -11.63 -16.79 -0.06
N LEU A 157 -10.48 -16.49 -0.71
CA LEU A 157 -9.49 -17.54 -1.00
C LEU A 157 -8.87 -18.13 0.26
N VAL A 158 -8.63 -17.31 1.29
CA VAL A 158 -8.07 -17.78 2.55
C VAL A 158 -9.11 -18.56 3.36
N GLU A 159 -10.40 -18.20 3.29
CA GLU A 159 -11.49 -19.00 3.88
C GLU A 159 -11.57 -20.40 3.25
N GLU A 160 -11.41 -20.51 1.95
CA GLU A 160 -11.38 -21.80 1.25
C GLU A 160 -10.08 -22.57 1.47
N ASN A 161 -9.00 -21.88 1.88
CA ASN A 161 -7.67 -22.47 2.07
C ASN A 161 -7.06 -22.08 3.44
N PRO A 162 -7.70 -22.41 4.56
CA PRO A 162 -7.33 -21.89 5.88
C PRO A 162 -5.94 -22.31 6.34
N LEU A 163 -5.52 -23.53 6.02
CA LEU A 163 -4.19 -24.03 6.39
C LEU A 163 -3.09 -23.29 5.66
N GLN A 164 -3.29 -22.94 4.39
CA GLN A 164 -2.33 -22.16 3.61
C GLN A 164 -2.25 -20.73 4.14
N GLY A 165 -3.40 -20.14 4.50
CA GLY A 165 -3.45 -18.83 5.13
C GLY A 165 -2.67 -18.77 6.45
N LEU A 166 -2.87 -19.75 7.34
CA LEU A 166 -2.15 -19.86 8.61
C LEU A 166 -0.66 -20.13 8.39
N SER A 167 -0.32 -21.09 7.52
CA SER A 167 1.06 -21.45 7.23
C SER A 167 1.85 -20.25 6.70
N ASN A 168 1.32 -19.53 5.71
CA ASN A 168 2.02 -18.39 5.14
C ASN A 168 2.03 -17.19 6.09
N ASN A 169 0.85 -16.76 6.60
CA ASN A 169 0.73 -15.50 7.33
C ASN A 169 1.24 -15.57 8.77
N ALA A 170 1.05 -16.71 9.46
CA ALA A 170 1.47 -16.87 10.84
C ALA A 170 2.80 -17.61 10.97
N LEU A 171 2.90 -18.86 10.47
CA LEU A 171 4.14 -19.64 10.60
C LEU A 171 5.29 -19.06 9.76
N GLY A 172 5.00 -18.55 8.55
CA GLY A 172 5.99 -17.83 7.75
C GLY A 172 6.52 -16.58 8.44
N THR A 173 5.64 -15.81 9.11
CA THR A 173 6.06 -14.65 9.93
C THR A 173 6.92 -15.10 11.11
N GLN A 174 6.56 -16.23 11.77
CA GLN A 174 7.37 -16.80 12.85
C GLN A 174 8.75 -17.16 12.36
N THR A 175 8.86 -17.93 11.28
CA THR A 175 10.14 -18.31 10.69
C THR A 175 10.99 -17.09 10.35
N LEU A 176 10.39 -16.08 9.72
CA LEU A 176 11.11 -14.87 9.32
C LEU A 176 11.64 -14.10 10.54
N ILE A 177 10.80 -13.83 11.55
CA ILE A 177 11.26 -13.04 12.71
C ILE A 177 12.29 -13.78 13.55
N GLU A 178 12.20 -15.12 13.69
CA GLU A 178 13.21 -15.93 14.37
C GLU A 178 14.57 -15.82 13.65
N LYS A 179 14.57 -15.91 12.32
CA LYS A 179 15.81 -15.74 11.53
C LYS A 179 16.34 -14.29 11.57
N CYS A 180 15.48 -13.30 11.62
CA CYS A 180 15.89 -11.90 11.84
C CYS A 180 16.58 -11.71 13.19
N ILE A 181 16.09 -12.36 14.24
CA ILE A 181 16.71 -12.32 15.57
C ILE A 181 18.06 -13.04 15.55
N GLU A 182 18.16 -14.25 14.96
CA GLU A 182 19.41 -14.98 14.81
C GLU A 182 20.48 -14.19 14.03
N ALA A 183 20.05 -13.44 13.00
CA ALA A 183 20.93 -12.63 12.16
C ALA A 183 21.19 -11.22 12.69
N GLU A 184 20.74 -10.91 13.91
CA GLU A 184 20.94 -9.61 14.57
C GLU A 184 20.35 -8.40 13.80
N VAL A 185 19.24 -8.62 13.07
CA VAL A 185 18.47 -7.54 12.44
C VAL A 185 18.03 -6.53 13.50
N LYS A 186 18.23 -5.24 13.23
CA LYS A 186 17.98 -4.15 14.20
C LYS A 186 16.53 -3.69 14.20
N SER A 187 15.90 -3.62 13.03
CA SER A 187 14.54 -3.12 12.84
C SER A 187 13.69 -4.12 12.06
N PHE A 188 12.49 -4.42 12.57
CA PHE A 188 11.51 -5.30 11.94
C PHE A 188 10.11 -4.68 12.01
N VAL A 189 9.48 -4.50 10.86
CA VAL A 189 8.13 -3.92 10.74
C VAL A 189 7.20 -4.93 10.08
N LEU A 190 6.19 -5.37 10.83
CA LEU A 190 5.10 -6.20 10.27
C LEU A 190 4.00 -5.32 9.71
N ILE A 191 3.71 -5.45 8.43
CA ILE A 191 2.51 -4.88 7.82
C ILE A 191 1.30 -5.75 8.19
N SER A 192 0.33 -5.16 8.87
CA SER A 192 -0.92 -5.80 9.29
C SER A 192 -2.14 -5.08 8.73
N THR A 193 -3.31 -5.37 9.24
CA THR A 193 -4.59 -4.91 8.71
C THR A 193 -5.59 -4.59 9.82
N ASP A 194 -6.58 -3.74 9.52
CA ASP A 194 -7.77 -3.50 10.34
C ASP A 194 -8.54 -4.80 10.63
N LYS A 195 -8.48 -5.79 9.73
CA LYS A 195 -9.16 -7.08 9.85
C LYS A 195 -8.55 -8.02 10.91
N ALA A 196 -7.37 -7.69 11.42
CA ALA A 196 -6.77 -8.37 12.59
C ALA A 196 -7.39 -7.93 13.92
N VAL A 197 -8.23 -6.87 13.91
CA VAL A 197 -8.97 -6.40 15.09
C VAL A 197 -10.25 -7.21 15.23
N ARG A 198 -10.38 -8.00 16.31
CA ARG A 198 -11.54 -8.89 16.52
C ARG A 198 -11.92 -9.66 15.25
N PRO A 199 -11.01 -10.50 14.74
CA PRO A 199 -11.13 -11.09 13.41
C PRO A 199 -12.40 -11.95 13.31
N THR A 200 -13.14 -11.76 12.22
CA THR A 200 -14.35 -12.52 11.89
C THR A 200 -14.13 -13.50 10.73
N ASN A 201 -12.88 -13.62 10.26
CA ASN A 201 -12.48 -14.45 9.15
C ASN A 201 -11.06 -14.99 9.34
N VAL A 202 -10.73 -16.09 8.64
CA VAL A 202 -9.44 -16.80 8.78
C VAL A 202 -8.26 -15.89 8.40
N MET A 203 -8.39 -15.07 7.37
CA MET A 203 -7.33 -14.16 6.97
C MET A 203 -7.00 -13.17 8.10
N GLY A 204 -8.00 -12.52 8.68
CA GLY A 204 -7.83 -11.63 9.83
C GLY A 204 -7.26 -12.35 11.05
N ALA A 205 -7.72 -13.57 11.33
CA ALA A 205 -7.20 -14.40 12.42
C ALA A 205 -5.74 -14.77 12.23
N SER A 206 -5.34 -15.16 11.02
CA SER A 206 -3.94 -15.48 10.68
C SER A 206 -3.02 -14.27 10.86
N LYS A 207 -3.47 -13.07 10.46
CA LYS A 207 -2.73 -11.81 10.68
C LYS A 207 -2.65 -11.48 12.18
N ARG A 208 -3.72 -11.71 12.95
CA ARG A 208 -3.69 -11.49 14.40
C ARG A 208 -2.70 -12.43 15.10
N ILE A 209 -2.60 -13.69 14.68
CA ILE A 209 -1.59 -14.61 15.20
C ILE A 209 -0.19 -14.12 14.85
N ALA A 210 0.04 -13.66 13.61
CA ALA A 210 1.31 -13.07 13.22
C ALA A 210 1.69 -11.87 14.11
N GLU A 211 0.74 -10.98 14.43
CA GLU A 211 0.98 -9.88 15.37
C GLU A 211 1.39 -10.37 16.76
N MET A 212 0.73 -11.40 17.27
CA MET A 212 1.06 -11.97 18.59
C MET A 212 2.46 -12.57 18.62
N ILE A 213 2.88 -13.24 17.54
CA ILE A 213 4.24 -13.77 17.36
C ILE A 213 5.27 -12.64 17.39
N VAL A 214 5.02 -11.56 16.63
CA VAL A 214 5.91 -10.40 16.57
C VAL A 214 5.97 -9.66 17.92
N GLN A 215 4.85 -9.53 18.62
CA GLN A 215 4.81 -8.95 19.96
C GLN A 215 5.56 -9.81 21.01
N ASP A 216 5.50 -11.14 20.88
CA ASP A 216 6.28 -12.02 21.76
C ASP A 216 7.78 -11.85 21.50
N ALA A 217 8.19 -11.82 20.23
CA ALA A 217 9.58 -11.55 19.86
C ALA A 217 10.07 -10.20 20.41
N ALA A 218 9.27 -9.13 20.29
CA ALA A 218 9.61 -7.81 20.81
C ALA A 218 9.81 -7.82 22.34
N ARG A 219 8.99 -8.56 23.10
CA ARG A 219 9.15 -8.71 24.55
C ARG A 219 10.40 -9.45 24.95
N ARG A 220 10.80 -10.45 24.16
CA ARG A 220 12.00 -11.26 24.40
C ARG A 220 13.29 -10.53 24.03
N PHE A 221 13.23 -9.57 23.07
CA PHE A 221 14.36 -8.82 22.53
C PHE A 221 14.11 -7.32 22.54
N PRO A 222 13.98 -6.70 23.72
CA PRO A 222 13.57 -5.30 23.88
C PRO A 222 14.58 -4.28 23.34
N GLU A 223 15.81 -4.69 23.06
CA GLU A 223 16.85 -3.86 22.46
C GLU A 223 16.65 -3.63 20.95
N ARG A 224 15.71 -4.35 20.34
CA ARG A 224 15.43 -4.26 18.89
C ARG A 224 14.21 -3.41 18.62
N LYS A 225 14.22 -2.70 17.51
CA LYS A 225 13.06 -1.97 17.01
C LYS A 225 12.12 -2.96 16.32
N ILE A 226 11.09 -3.41 17.00
CA ILE A 226 10.09 -4.31 16.44
C ILE A 226 8.73 -3.64 16.54
N GLY A 227 8.06 -3.46 15.41
CA GLY A 227 6.77 -2.80 15.35
C GLY A 227 5.77 -3.47 14.40
N ILE A 228 4.52 -3.10 14.56
CA ILE A 228 3.39 -3.60 13.77
C ILE A 228 2.61 -2.39 13.28
N VAL A 229 2.25 -2.37 11.99
CA VAL A 229 1.46 -1.28 11.41
C VAL A 229 0.17 -1.83 10.85
N ARG A 230 -0.95 -1.32 11.33
CA ARG A 230 -2.30 -1.65 10.86
C ARG A 230 -2.86 -0.51 10.04
N PHE A 231 -3.45 -0.84 8.90
CA PHE A 231 -4.27 0.08 8.11
C PHE A 231 -5.38 -0.68 7.39
N GLY A 232 -6.35 0.05 6.85
CA GLY A 232 -7.48 -0.49 6.12
C GLY A 232 -7.16 -0.76 4.66
N ASN A 233 -8.04 -0.33 3.75
CA ASN A 233 -7.82 -0.54 2.34
C ASN A 233 -6.90 0.55 1.77
N VAL A 234 -6.03 0.17 0.83
CA VAL A 234 -5.27 1.10 0.02
C VAL A 234 -5.84 1.14 -1.39
N LEU A 235 -5.86 2.33 -1.98
CA LEU A 235 -6.33 2.56 -3.34
C LEU A 235 -5.46 1.77 -4.32
N ASP A 236 -6.08 1.32 -5.41
CA ASP A 236 -5.41 0.63 -6.54
C ASP A 236 -4.60 -0.62 -6.18
N SER A 237 -4.76 -1.17 -4.98
CA SER A 237 -4.10 -2.43 -4.65
C SER A 237 -4.68 -3.60 -5.47
N SER A 238 -3.82 -4.50 -5.92
CA SER A 238 -4.19 -5.67 -6.73
C SER A 238 -5.34 -6.46 -6.09
N GLY A 239 -6.36 -6.77 -6.89
CA GLY A 239 -7.55 -7.50 -6.44
C GLY A 239 -8.45 -6.72 -5.48
N SER A 240 -8.33 -5.40 -5.40
CA SER A 240 -9.24 -4.54 -4.64
C SER A 240 -10.44 -4.10 -5.49
N VAL A 241 -11.38 -3.43 -4.84
CA VAL A 241 -12.65 -3.00 -5.44
C VAL A 241 -12.47 -2.01 -6.60
N ILE A 242 -11.46 -1.15 -6.54
CA ILE A 242 -11.23 -0.11 -7.56
C ILE A 242 -10.80 -0.68 -8.90
N PRO A 243 -9.76 -1.52 -9.01
CA PRO A 243 -9.45 -2.22 -10.26
C PRO A 243 -10.61 -3.03 -10.83
N LEU A 244 -11.41 -3.67 -9.97
CA LEU A 244 -12.61 -4.40 -10.39
C LEU A 244 -13.63 -3.45 -11.04
N PHE A 245 -13.93 -2.32 -10.40
CA PHE A 245 -14.87 -1.33 -10.93
C PHE A 245 -14.38 -0.73 -12.25
N ARG A 246 -13.08 -0.39 -12.35
CA ARG A 246 -12.48 0.06 -13.63
C ARG A 246 -12.68 -0.96 -14.75
N GLU A 247 -12.45 -2.24 -14.47
CA GLU A 247 -12.63 -3.31 -15.45
C GLU A 247 -14.11 -3.44 -15.87
N GLN A 248 -15.03 -3.43 -14.89
CA GLN A 248 -16.47 -3.49 -15.16
C GLN A 248 -16.95 -2.29 -15.97
N ILE A 249 -16.51 -1.07 -15.63
CA ILE A 249 -16.82 0.15 -16.38
C ILE A 249 -16.30 0.06 -17.83
N LYS A 250 -15.03 -0.34 -18.00
CA LYS A 250 -14.40 -0.49 -19.31
C LYS A 250 -15.16 -1.49 -20.21
N LYS A 251 -15.67 -2.57 -19.60
CA LYS A 251 -16.44 -3.61 -20.29
C LYS A 251 -17.93 -3.30 -20.40
N ARG A 252 -18.41 -2.16 -19.91
CA ARG A 252 -19.83 -1.80 -19.82
C ARG A 252 -20.67 -2.86 -19.09
N MET A 253 -20.09 -3.48 -18.07
CA MET A 253 -20.77 -4.47 -17.22
C MET A 253 -21.38 -3.80 -16.00
N PRO A 254 -22.43 -4.38 -15.39
CA PRO A 254 -22.94 -3.93 -14.10
C PRO A 254 -21.82 -3.89 -13.06
N ILE A 255 -21.80 -2.84 -12.22
CA ILE A 255 -20.87 -2.78 -11.10
C ILE A 255 -21.44 -3.57 -9.93
N THR A 256 -20.65 -4.53 -9.42
CA THR A 256 -21.07 -5.39 -8.31
C THR A 256 -20.63 -4.79 -6.97
N VAL A 257 -21.62 -4.47 -6.13
CA VAL A 257 -21.42 -3.98 -4.77
C VAL A 257 -22.01 -4.98 -3.79
N THR A 258 -21.23 -5.45 -2.84
CA THR A 258 -21.66 -6.53 -1.91
C THR A 258 -22.87 -6.15 -1.05
N HIS A 259 -23.03 -4.87 -0.69
CA HIS A 259 -24.15 -4.36 0.11
C HIS A 259 -24.22 -2.83 -0.04
N PRO A 260 -25.40 -2.21 -0.16
CA PRO A 260 -25.53 -0.77 -0.40
C PRO A 260 -24.95 0.12 0.70
N GLU A 261 -24.95 -0.34 1.95
CA GLU A 261 -24.45 0.42 3.09
C GLU A 261 -22.98 0.09 3.48
N ILE A 262 -22.31 -0.77 2.71
CA ILE A 262 -20.93 -1.15 3.04
C ILE A 262 -19.99 0.04 2.90
N SER A 263 -19.21 0.30 3.94
CA SER A 263 -18.21 1.36 3.98
C SER A 263 -16.82 0.77 4.24
N ARG A 264 -15.81 1.44 3.74
CA ARG A 264 -14.40 1.09 3.98
C ARG A 264 -13.58 2.35 4.18
N TYR A 265 -12.51 2.21 4.96
CA TYR A 265 -11.48 3.24 5.04
C TYR A 265 -10.50 3.06 3.89
N PHE A 266 -10.08 4.16 3.29
CA PHE A 266 -9.11 4.18 2.21
C PHE A 266 -8.01 5.19 2.48
N MET A 267 -6.81 4.88 1.99
CA MET A 267 -5.71 5.84 1.85
C MET A 267 -4.95 5.56 0.55
N SER A 268 -4.12 6.48 0.12
CA SER A 268 -3.24 6.25 -1.02
C SER A 268 -2.18 5.21 -0.66
N ILE A 269 -1.69 4.48 -1.66
CA ILE A 269 -0.65 3.46 -1.41
C ILE A 269 0.68 4.10 -1.02
N GLY A 270 1.01 5.26 -1.61
CA GLY A 270 2.22 6.03 -1.27
C GLY A 270 2.18 6.56 0.15
N GLU A 271 1.04 7.13 0.59
CA GLU A 271 0.85 7.56 1.97
C GLU A 271 1.02 6.39 2.95
N ALA A 272 0.39 5.23 2.66
CA ALA A 272 0.54 4.04 3.49
C ALA A 272 2.01 3.60 3.62
N ALA A 273 2.76 3.58 2.52
CA ALA A 273 4.17 3.18 2.52
C ALA A 273 5.05 4.14 3.34
N ARG A 274 4.90 5.45 3.14
CA ARG A 274 5.63 6.46 3.93
C ARG A 274 5.33 6.35 5.44
N LEU A 275 4.06 6.22 5.80
CA LEU A 275 3.67 6.08 7.21
C LEU A 275 4.13 4.75 7.81
N VAL A 276 4.25 3.67 7.03
CA VAL A 276 4.85 2.40 7.48
C VAL A 276 6.34 2.57 7.80
N ILE A 277 7.09 3.27 6.93
CA ILE A 277 8.52 3.55 7.16
C ILE A 277 8.68 4.39 8.43
N GLN A 278 7.91 5.46 8.56
CA GLN A 278 7.92 6.32 9.73
C GLN A 278 7.57 5.56 11.03
N ALA A 279 6.53 4.73 11.00
CA ALA A 279 6.17 3.89 12.14
C ALA A 279 7.29 2.91 12.51
N GLY A 280 8.03 2.40 11.53
CA GLY A 280 9.22 1.56 11.74
C GLY A 280 10.27 2.31 12.57
N ALA A 281 10.60 3.55 12.19
CA ALA A 281 11.56 4.39 12.90
C ALA A 281 11.13 4.70 14.35
N MET A 282 9.82 4.88 14.57
CA MET A 282 9.24 5.14 15.89
C MET A 282 9.12 3.88 16.76
N SER A 283 9.17 2.68 16.15
CA SER A 283 8.89 1.41 16.84
C SER A 283 9.87 1.11 17.97
N LYS A 284 9.31 0.56 19.04
CA LYS A 284 10.05 0.07 20.21
C LYS A 284 9.41 -1.28 20.61
N ASN A 285 9.14 -1.64 21.67
CA ASN A 285 8.66 -2.85 22.33
C ASN A 285 7.45 -3.60 21.73
N GLY A 286 7.31 -3.71 20.41
CA GLY A 286 6.20 -4.42 19.76
C GLY A 286 4.90 -3.62 19.70
N GLU A 287 5.00 -2.31 19.62
CA GLU A 287 3.85 -1.42 19.51
C GLU A 287 3.08 -1.69 18.21
N VAL A 288 1.77 -1.46 18.29
CA VAL A 288 0.87 -1.54 17.14
C VAL A 288 0.44 -0.15 16.76
N PHE A 289 0.96 0.35 15.66
CA PHE A 289 0.56 1.62 15.07
C PHE A 289 -0.70 1.42 14.22
N LEU A 290 -1.68 2.27 14.44
CA LEU A 290 -2.86 2.36 13.59
C LEU A 290 -2.75 3.64 12.77
N LEU A 291 -2.71 3.51 11.44
CA LEU A 291 -2.67 4.67 10.57
C LEU A 291 -4.03 5.39 10.58
N ASP A 292 -4.01 6.72 10.60
CA ASP A 292 -5.21 7.52 10.49
C ASP A 292 -5.77 7.43 9.06
N MET A 293 -6.88 6.74 8.91
CA MET A 293 -7.54 6.50 7.63
C MET A 293 -8.60 7.57 7.29
N GLY A 294 -8.77 8.58 8.13
CA GLY A 294 -9.80 9.58 7.97
C GLY A 294 -11.22 9.03 8.10
N LYS A 295 -12.14 9.45 7.21
CA LYS A 295 -13.53 9.02 7.23
C LYS A 295 -13.77 7.80 6.33
N PRO A 296 -14.68 6.88 6.72
CA PRO A 296 -15.05 5.75 5.87
C PRO A 296 -15.83 6.23 4.64
N VAL A 297 -15.55 5.62 3.49
CA VAL A 297 -16.21 5.89 2.20
C VAL A 297 -17.19 4.74 1.91
N ARG A 298 -18.41 5.06 1.51
CA ARG A 298 -19.37 4.06 1.04
C ARG A 298 -18.96 3.54 -0.32
N ILE A 299 -18.89 2.22 -0.46
CA ILE A 299 -18.47 1.58 -1.72
C ILE A 299 -19.43 1.90 -2.87
N ARG A 300 -20.72 2.02 -2.57
CA ARG A 300 -21.73 2.47 -3.55
C ARG A 300 -21.40 3.87 -4.09
N ASP A 301 -21.09 4.82 -3.22
CA ASP A 301 -20.83 6.21 -3.62
C ASP A 301 -19.56 6.30 -4.44
N LEU A 302 -18.52 5.51 -4.08
CA LEU A 302 -17.32 5.37 -4.87
C LEU A 302 -17.61 4.82 -6.28
N ALA A 303 -18.46 3.79 -6.37
CA ALA A 303 -18.86 3.21 -7.66
C ALA A 303 -19.56 4.24 -8.56
N LEU A 304 -20.52 4.99 -8.01
CA LEU A 304 -21.24 6.06 -8.73
C LEU A 304 -20.27 7.11 -9.26
N GLN A 305 -19.38 7.61 -8.41
CA GLN A 305 -18.36 8.59 -8.80
C GLN A 305 -17.44 8.07 -9.91
N MET A 306 -17.00 6.82 -9.84
CA MET A 306 -16.15 6.22 -10.88
C MET A 306 -16.88 6.10 -12.23
N ILE A 307 -18.18 5.78 -12.24
CA ILE A 307 -18.99 5.77 -13.46
C ILE A 307 -19.05 7.16 -14.07
N GLU A 308 -19.38 8.17 -13.26
CA GLU A 308 -19.50 9.55 -13.70
C GLU A 308 -18.16 10.11 -14.21
N LEU A 309 -17.04 9.84 -13.54
CA LEU A 309 -15.69 10.22 -14.00
C LEU A 309 -15.33 9.59 -15.34
N SER A 310 -15.91 8.44 -15.63
CA SER A 310 -15.73 7.76 -16.93
C SER A 310 -16.63 8.34 -18.04
N GLY A 311 -17.34 9.46 -17.77
CA GLY A 311 -18.23 10.12 -18.70
C GLY A 311 -19.55 9.37 -18.94
N LEU A 312 -19.95 8.51 -18.01
CA LEU A 312 -21.14 7.65 -18.10
C LEU A 312 -22.17 8.06 -17.05
N VAL A 313 -23.42 7.74 -17.31
CA VAL A 313 -24.55 8.05 -16.41
C VAL A 313 -24.86 6.80 -15.58
N PRO A 314 -24.73 6.88 -14.22
CA PRO A 314 -25.13 5.79 -13.33
C PRO A 314 -26.57 5.33 -13.58
N GLU A 315 -26.84 4.05 -13.41
CA GLU A 315 -28.13 3.38 -13.59
C GLU A 315 -28.69 3.43 -15.03
N LYS A 316 -28.21 4.33 -15.89
CA LYS A 316 -28.61 4.42 -17.30
C LYS A 316 -27.65 3.67 -18.21
N ASP A 317 -26.36 3.97 -18.09
CA ASP A 317 -25.30 3.38 -18.92
C ASP A 317 -24.69 2.16 -18.25
N ILE A 318 -24.56 2.18 -16.93
CA ILE A 318 -24.05 1.10 -16.11
C ILE A 318 -24.89 1.00 -14.82
N PRO A 319 -25.62 -0.10 -14.60
CA PRO A 319 -26.38 -0.31 -13.38
C PRO A 319 -25.48 -0.82 -12.24
N LEU A 320 -25.91 -0.59 -11.00
CA LEU A 320 -25.35 -1.23 -9.81
C LEU A 320 -26.08 -2.54 -9.53
N GLN A 321 -25.32 -3.58 -9.16
CA GLN A 321 -25.83 -4.89 -8.74
C GLN A 321 -25.37 -5.18 -7.31
N TYR A 322 -26.30 -5.63 -6.45
CA TYR A 322 -26.05 -5.95 -5.06
C TYR A 322 -26.12 -7.44 -4.78
#